data_7202d17e9f99419650129239aafca295
#
_entry.id   7202d17e9f99419650129239aafca295
#
_cell.length_a   1.000
_cell.length_b   1.000
_cell.length_c   1.000
_cell.angle_alpha   90.00
_cell.angle_beta   90.00
_cell.angle_gamma   90.00
#
_symmetry.space_group_name_H-M   'P 1'
#
loop_
_entity.id
_entity.type
_entity.pdbx_description
1 polymer ?
#
loop_
_entity_poly.entity_id
_entity_poly.type
_entity_poly.pdbx_seq_one_letter_code
_entity_poly.pdbx_strand_id
1 'polypeptide(L)'
;FLSEHGEGALAALHQALDQHAGQIVALGECGFDARLADHDAQWQLFEAQLSMAREFSLPVIVHCVRANDEVAKRIKQARLTRGGIIHAFAGSQVQAERFLELGFVLGLGGSVTYPRANKLRGVVASLPDDGFVLETDSPDMPLCGFQGQRNEPSRVAKVADVVAELRASSRHDIALSTTTNVQRILQLNV
;
A
#
# COMPACT_ATOMS: atom_id res chain seq x y z
N PHE A 1 16.95 2.21 4.77
CA PHE A 1 16.42 0.94 5.28
C PHE A 1 17.19 -0.29 4.77
N LEU A 2 17.63 -0.35 3.49
CA LEU A 2 18.46 -1.48 3.01
C LEU A 2 19.75 -1.67 3.84
N SER A 3 20.37 -0.61 4.27
CA SER A 3 21.57 -0.62 5.12
C SER A 3 21.33 -1.23 6.52
N GLU A 4 20.09 -1.36 6.94
CA GLU A 4 19.70 -1.95 8.23
C GLU A 4 19.45 -3.47 8.13
N HIS A 5 19.40 -4.01 6.90
CA HIS A 5 19.23 -5.45 6.64
C HIS A 5 20.57 -6.13 6.42
N GLY A 6 21.19 -6.60 7.53
CA GLY A 6 22.41 -7.39 7.50
C GLY A 6 22.20 -8.83 7.04
N GLU A 7 23.31 -9.58 6.96
CA GLU A 7 23.26 -11.03 6.73
C GLU A 7 22.32 -11.70 7.76
N GLY A 8 21.39 -12.53 7.28
CA GLY A 8 20.45 -13.23 8.14
C GLY A 8 19.10 -12.51 8.37
N ALA A 9 18.91 -11.26 7.91
CA ALA A 9 17.65 -10.55 8.09
C ALA A 9 16.43 -11.29 7.52
N LEU A 10 16.58 -11.91 6.35
CA LEU A 10 15.51 -12.72 5.74
C LEU A 10 15.22 -13.99 6.56
N ALA A 11 16.24 -14.63 7.11
CA ALA A 11 16.07 -15.81 7.97
C ALA A 11 15.36 -15.42 9.28
N ALA A 12 15.74 -14.29 9.87
CA ALA A 12 15.07 -13.76 11.06
C ALA A 12 13.60 -13.41 10.79
N LEU A 13 13.31 -12.82 9.64
CA LEU A 13 11.93 -12.54 9.21
C LEU A 13 11.12 -13.82 9.04
N HIS A 14 11.68 -14.83 8.35
CA HIS A 14 11.01 -16.13 8.19
C HIS A 14 10.74 -16.80 9.54
N GLN A 15 11.70 -16.79 10.45
CA GLN A 15 11.54 -17.31 11.80
C GLN A 15 10.43 -16.56 12.57
N ALA A 16 10.37 -15.25 12.45
CA ALA A 16 9.32 -14.45 13.10
C ALA A 16 7.92 -14.78 12.54
N LEU A 17 7.80 -14.96 11.22
CA LEU A 17 6.56 -15.38 10.57
C LEU A 17 6.09 -16.74 11.07
N ASP A 18 7.01 -17.70 11.22
CA ASP A 18 6.70 -19.04 11.73
C ASP A 18 6.28 -19.00 13.21
N GLN A 19 7.07 -18.32 14.05
CA GLN A 19 6.81 -18.24 15.50
C GLN A 19 5.50 -17.51 15.85
N HIS A 20 5.08 -16.55 15.02
CA HIS A 20 3.89 -15.75 15.24
C HIS A 20 2.77 -16.04 14.23
N ALA A 21 2.77 -17.24 13.64
CA ALA A 21 1.73 -17.68 12.73
C ALA A 21 0.34 -17.51 13.37
N GLY A 22 -0.59 -16.92 12.63
CA GLY A 22 -1.95 -16.64 13.10
C GLY A 22 -2.10 -15.33 13.94
N GLN A 23 -1.01 -14.66 14.30
CA GLN A 23 -1.03 -13.33 14.92
C GLN A 23 -0.69 -12.24 13.90
N ILE A 24 0.16 -12.54 12.93
CA ILE A 24 0.56 -11.62 11.86
C ILE A 24 -0.53 -11.59 10.81
N VAL A 25 -1.01 -10.40 10.49
CA VAL A 25 -2.10 -10.18 9.53
C VAL A 25 -1.63 -9.75 8.14
N ALA A 26 -0.40 -9.31 8.00
CA ALA A 26 0.23 -8.93 6.72
C ALA A 26 1.75 -8.95 6.84
N LEU A 27 2.43 -9.08 5.71
CA LEU A 27 3.87 -8.86 5.57
C LEU A 27 4.10 -7.50 4.92
N GLY A 28 4.95 -6.68 5.52
CA GLY A 28 5.32 -5.36 4.97
C GLY A 28 5.95 -4.46 6.04
N GLU A 29 6.40 -3.32 5.67
CA GLU A 29 6.41 -2.74 4.34
C GLU A 29 7.57 -3.32 3.51
N CYS A 30 7.30 -3.77 2.28
CA CYS A 30 8.30 -4.30 1.37
C CYS A 30 8.09 -3.71 -0.04
N GLY A 31 9.11 -3.68 -0.88
CA GLY A 31 8.91 -3.14 -2.21
C GLY A 31 10.13 -2.50 -2.84
N PHE A 32 9.90 -1.43 -3.63
CA PHE A 32 10.94 -0.81 -4.43
C PHE A 32 10.79 0.72 -4.50
N ASP A 33 11.88 1.42 -4.28
CA ASP A 33 11.99 2.87 -4.47
C ASP A 33 13.07 3.20 -5.52
N ALA A 34 12.66 3.64 -6.69
CA ALA A 34 13.58 4.01 -7.78
C ALA A 34 14.45 5.24 -7.47
N ARG A 35 14.20 5.97 -6.39
CA ARG A 35 15.02 7.10 -5.96
C ARG A 35 16.26 6.67 -5.17
N LEU A 36 16.23 5.47 -4.60
CA LEU A 36 17.31 4.91 -3.80
C LEU A 36 18.30 4.17 -4.71
N ALA A 37 19.53 3.97 -4.21
CA ALA A 37 20.53 3.11 -4.84
C ALA A 37 20.24 1.62 -4.61
N ASP A 38 21.17 0.77 -5.07
CA ASP A 38 21.16 -0.68 -4.83
C ASP A 38 19.88 -1.40 -5.31
N HIS A 39 19.46 -1.07 -6.53
CA HIS A 39 18.25 -1.61 -7.14
C HIS A 39 18.19 -3.14 -7.12
N ASP A 40 19.31 -3.82 -7.39
CA ASP A 40 19.36 -5.28 -7.38
C ASP A 40 19.08 -5.85 -5.99
N ALA A 41 19.64 -5.25 -4.94
CA ALA A 41 19.38 -5.66 -3.57
C ALA A 41 17.91 -5.40 -3.17
N GLN A 42 17.31 -4.27 -3.58
CA GLN A 42 15.90 -4.00 -3.36
C GLN A 42 15.02 -5.09 -3.99
N TRP A 43 15.30 -5.46 -5.25
CA TRP A 43 14.53 -6.51 -5.94
C TRP A 43 14.70 -7.88 -5.28
N GLN A 44 15.91 -8.25 -4.89
CA GLN A 44 16.17 -9.52 -4.20
C GLN A 44 15.39 -9.61 -2.90
N LEU A 45 15.41 -8.56 -2.07
CA LEU A 45 14.65 -8.51 -0.82
C LEU A 45 13.14 -8.57 -1.08
N PHE A 46 12.64 -7.80 -2.04
CA PHE A 46 11.23 -7.78 -2.37
C PHE A 46 10.73 -9.16 -2.84
N GLU A 47 11.46 -9.80 -3.77
CA GLU A 47 11.10 -11.13 -4.28
C GLU A 47 11.14 -12.21 -3.18
N ALA A 48 12.13 -12.16 -2.28
CA ALA A 48 12.19 -13.04 -1.12
C ALA A 48 10.99 -12.85 -0.18
N GLN A 49 10.60 -11.60 0.10
CA GLN A 49 9.45 -11.28 0.92
C GLN A 49 8.13 -11.68 0.26
N LEU A 50 7.99 -11.52 -1.06
CA LEU A 50 6.83 -12.04 -1.80
C LEU A 50 6.73 -13.57 -1.72
N SER A 51 7.88 -14.27 -1.76
CA SER A 51 7.90 -15.73 -1.59
C SER A 51 7.43 -16.15 -0.20
N MET A 52 7.89 -15.47 0.84
CA MET A 52 7.43 -15.69 2.21
C MET A 52 5.94 -15.40 2.38
N ALA A 53 5.46 -14.28 1.82
CA ALA A 53 4.04 -13.94 1.86
C ALA A 53 3.15 -15.03 1.22
N ARG A 54 3.62 -15.62 0.11
CA ARG A 54 2.94 -16.75 -0.51
C ARG A 54 2.97 -18.00 0.37
N GLU A 55 4.13 -18.34 0.95
CA GLU A 55 4.32 -19.50 1.83
C GLU A 55 3.41 -19.44 3.04
N PHE A 56 3.36 -18.29 3.72
CA PHE A 56 2.55 -18.07 4.90
C PHE A 56 1.10 -17.64 4.59
N SER A 57 0.73 -17.54 3.30
CA SER A 57 -0.59 -17.09 2.86
C SER A 57 -1.00 -15.73 3.45
N LEU A 58 -0.06 -14.80 3.51
CA LEU A 58 -0.26 -13.44 4.02
C LEU A 58 -0.46 -12.43 2.88
N PRO A 59 -1.32 -11.41 3.05
CA PRO A 59 -1.33 -10.26 2.18
C PRO A 59 -0.06 -9.44 2.38
N VAL A 60 0.33 -8.63 1.38
CA VAL A 60 1.53 -7.78 1.46
C VAL A 60 1.17 -6.30 1.44
N ILE A 61 1.92 -5.49 2.20
CA ILE A 61 1.89 -4.03 2.11
C ILE A 61 3.13 -3.60 1.33
N VAL A 62 2.90 -2.98 0.16
CA VAL A 62 3.95 -2.76 -0.83
C VAL A 62 4.28 -1.29 -0.98
N HIS A 63 5.54 -0.94 -0.75
CA HIS A 63 6.15 0.32 -1.12
C HIS A 63 6.46 0.35 -2.61
N CYS A 64 6.00 1.38 -3.30
CA CYS A 64 6.19 1.48 -4.74
C CYS A 64 6.41 2.92 -5.19
N VAL A 65 7.67 3.31 -5.40
CA VAL A 65 8.00 4.65 -5.87
C VAL A 65 8.62 4.60 -7.26
N ARG A 66 7.94 5.20 -8.25
CA ARG A 66 8.35 5.29 -9.66
C ARG A 66 8.64 3.95 -10.33
N ALA A 67 8.01 2.86 -9.90
CA ALA A 67 8.27 1.50 -10.38
C ALA A 67 7.00 0.66 -10.53
N ASN A 68 5.82 1.27 -10.68
CA ASN A 68 4.53 0.57 -10.68
C ASN A 68 4.48 -0.64 -11.64
N ASP A 69 5.00 -0.50 -12.87
CA ASP A 69 4.93 -1.57 -13.86
C ASP A 69 5.86 -2.74 -13.52
N GLU A 70 7.07 -2.46 -13.00
CA GLU A 70 8.03 -3.49 -12.61
C GLU A 70 7.59 -4.19 -11.31
N VAL A 71 7.04 -3.46 -10.34
CA VAL A 71 6.45 -4.02 -9.11
C VAL A 71 5.26 -4.92 -9.47
N ALA A 72 4.33 -4.47 -10.30
CA ALA A 72 3.18 -5.28 -10.74
C ALA A 72 3.62 -6.56 -11.46
N LYS A 73 4.67 -6.50 -12.29
CA LYS A 73 5.25 -7.66 -12.96
C LYS A 73 5.76 -8.69 -11.96
N ARG A 74 6.51 -8.28 -10.92
CA ARG A 74 7.04 -9.20 -9.90
C ARG A 74 5.95 -9.78 -9.02
N ILE A 75 4.97 -8.98 -8.63
CA ILE A 75 3.79 -9.46 -7.92
C ILE A 75 3.07 -10.56 -8.73
N LYS A 76 2.85 -10.34 -10.03
CA LYS A 76 2.25 -11.34 -10.91
C LYS A 76 3.07 -12.63 -10.97
N GLN A 77 4.39 -12.53 -11.04
CA GLN A 77 5.31 -13.68 -11.07
C GLN A 77 5.31 -14.45 -9.75
N ALA A 78 5.18 -13.76 -8.63
CA ALA A 78 5.14 -14.35 -7.29
C ALA A 78 3.89 -15.21 -7.04
N ARG A 79 2.79 -15.02 -7.80
CA ARG A 79 1.54 -15.78 -7.69
C ARG A 79 0.99 -15.79 -6.26
N LEU A 80 0.89 -14.60 -5.67
CA LEU A 80 0.35 -14.45 -4.32
C LEU A 80 -1.11 -14.95 -4.26
N THR A 81 -1.47 -15.57 -3.15
CA THR A 81 -2.83 -16.09 -2.90
C THR A 81 -3.75 -15.06 -2.26
N ARG A 82 -3.17 -13.99 -1.68
CA ARG A 82 -3.89 -13.05 -0.81
C ARG A 82 -3.91 -11.60 -1.28
N GLY A 83 -3.17 -11.24 -2.34
CA GLY A 83 -3.06 -9.84 -2.78
C GLY A 83 -2.40 -8.96 -1.71
N GLY A 84 -2.94 -7.76 -1.48
CA GLY A 84 -2.39 -6.83 -0.49
C GLY A 84 -2.81 -5.37 -0.70
N ILE A 85 -1.96 -4.46 -0.24
CA ILE A 85 -2.13 -3.01 -0.35
C ILE A 85 -0.92 -2.41 -1.08
N ILE A 86 -1.15 -1.63 -2.14
CA ILE A 86 -0.11 -0.75 -2.69
C ILE A 86 -0.16 0.54 -1.89
N HIS A 87 0.78 0.68 -0.96
CA HIS A 87 0.90 1.84 -0.08
C HIS A 87 1.19 3.12 -0.87
N ALA A 88 0.63 4.25 -0.44
CA ALA A 88 0.82 5.59 -0.99
C ALA A 88 0.73 5.63 -2.53
N PHE A 89 -0.26 4.95 -3.11
CA PHE A 89 -0.37 4.81 -4.56
C PHE A 89 -0.30 6.15 -5.29
N ALA A 90 0.58 6.23 -6.28
CA ALA A 90 0.76 7.37 -7.16
C ALA A 90 1.04 6.90 -8.59
N GLY A 91 -0.01 6.47 -9.29
CA GLY A 91 0.09 5.90 -10.64
C GLY A 91 -0.94 6.42 -11.63
N SER A 92 -0.98 5.80 -12.80
CA SER A 92 -1.99 6.00 -13.82
C SER A 92 -3.21 5.09 -13.59
N GLN A 93 -4.29 5.37 -14.31
CA GLN A 93 -5.48 4.50 -14.32
C GLN A 93 -5.13 3.06 -14.72
N VAL A 94 -4.36 2.88 -15.77
CA VAL A 94 -3.92 1.54 -16.23
C VAL A 94 -3.08 0.81 -15.18
N GLN A 95 -2.25 1.53 -14.43
CA GLN A 95 -1.46 0.94 -13.34
C GLN A 95 -2.35 0.59 -12.15
N ALA A 96 -3.33 1.42 -11.82
CA ALA A 96 -4.33 1.13 -10.81
C ALA A 96 -5.10 -0.16 -11.13
N GLU A 97 -5.68 -0.24 -12.33
CA GLU A 97 -6.42 -1.41 -12.82
C GLU A 97 -5.58 -2.68 -12.76
N ARG A 98 -4.32 -2.61 -13.17
CA ARG A 98 -3.40 -3.75 -13.09
C ARG A 98 -3.19 -4.26 -11.67
N PHE A 99 -3.06 -3.38 -10.68
CA PHE A 99 -2.94 -3.80 -9.28
C PHE A 99 -4.25 -4.40 -8.76
N LEU A 100 -5.40 -3.82 -9.12
CA LEU A 100 -6.70 -4.39 -8.78
C LEU A 100 -6.89 -5.81 -9.35
N GLU A 101 -6.52 -6.03 -10.61
CA GLU A 101 -6.54 -7.36 -11.26
C GLU A 101 -5.63 -8.39 -10.55
N LEU A 102 -4.57 -7.93 -9.89
CA LEU A 102 -3.68 -8.77 -9.09
C LEU A 102 -4.19 -9.01 -7.65
N GLY A 103 -5.39 -8.52 -7.32
CA GLY A 103 -6.00 -8.67 -6.00
C GLY A 103 -5.51 -7.66 -4.96
N PHE A 104 -4.89 -6.56 -5.39
CA PHE A 104 -4.45 -5.49 -4.50
C PHE A 104 -5.49 -4.39 -4.41
N VAL A 105 -5.50 -3.69 -3.28
CA VAL A 105 -6.19 -2.41 -3.12
C VAL A 105 -5.16 -1.28 -3.02
N LEU A 106 -5.59 -0.06 -3.31
CA LEU A 106 -4.71 1.11 -3.37
C LEU A 106 -4.80 1.93 -2.10
N GLY A 107 -3.67 2.16 -1.43
CA GLY A 107 -3.56 3.07 -0.30
C GLY A 107 -3.61 4.52 -0.76
N LEU A 108 -4.60 5.27 -0.29
CA LEU A 108 -4.81 6.68 -0.61
C LEU A 108 -4.51 7.53 0.61
N GLY A 109 -3.42 8.28 0.55
CA GLY A 109 -2.92 9.13 1.63
C GLY A 109 -2.89 10.62 1.29
N GLY A 110 -2.01 11.35 1.95
CA GLY A 110 -1.85 12.80 1.83
C GLY A 110 -1.73 13.34 0.41
N SER A 111 -1.18 12.56 -0.51
CA SER A 111 -0.95 12.95 -1.92
C SER A 111 -2.24 13.36 -2.64
N VAL A 112 -3.39 12.73 -2.35
CA VAL A 112 -4.67 13.03 -3.01
C VAL A 112 -5.23 14.40 -2.62
N THR A 113 -4.78 14.93 -1.48
CA THR A 113 -5.26 16.23 -0.96
C THR A 113 -4.70 17.43 -1.71
N TYR A 114 -3.65 17.23 -2.51
CA TYR A 114 -3.04 18.31 -3.29
C TYR A 114 -3.83 18.58 -4.57
N PRO A 115 -4.36 19.80 -4.80
CA PRO A 115 -5.10 20.11 -6.02
C PRO A 115 -4.32 19.85 -7.31
N ARG A 116 -2.99 20.02 -7.27
CA ARG A 116 -2.10 19.77 -8.42
C ARG A 116 -1.94 18.29 -8.79
N ALA A 117 -2.37 17.36 -7.93
CA ALA A 117 -2.29 15.92 -8.19
C ALA A 117 -3.41 15.43 -9.13
N ASN A 118 -3.67 16.17 -10.21
CA ASN A 118 -4.80 15.96 -11.12
C ASN A 118 -4.91 14.51 -11.63
N LYS A 119 -3.77 13.90 -11.99
CA LYS A 119 -3.75 12.51 -12.47
C LYS A 119 -4.25 11.53 -11.41
N LEU A 120 -3.70 11.60 -10.20
CA LEU A 120 -4.11 10.75 -9.08
C LEU A 120 -5.58 11.00 -8.71
N ARG A 121 -5.98 12.26 -8.62
CA ARG A 121 -7.37 12.65 -8.30
C ARG A 121 -8.37 12.11 -9.33
N GLY A 122 -8.00 12.11 -10.61
CA GLY A 122 -8.80 11.51 -11.69
C GLY A 122 -8.93 9.98 -11.53
N VAL A 123 -7.83 9.30 -11.18
CA VAL A 123 -7.86 7.86 -10.87
C VAL A 123 -8.79 7.58 -9.69
N VAL A 124 -8.63 8.31 -8.58
CA VAL A 124 -9.45 8.13 -7.36
C VAL A 124 -10.95 8.31 -7.63
N ALA A 125 -11.33 9.24 -8.48
CA ALA A 125 -12.73 9.46 -8.85
C ALA A 125 -13.36 8.25 -9.58
N SER A 126 -12.57 7.42 -10.23
CA SER A 126 -13.03 6.28 -11.05
C SER A 126 -12.76 4.90 -10.45
N LEU A 127 -12.06 4.80 -9.31
CA LEU A 127 -11.81 3.50 -8.66
C LEU A 127 -13.12 2.82 -8.23
N PRO A 128 -13.22 1.49 -8.28
CA PRO A 128 -14.31 0.77 -7.63
C PRO A 128 -14.27 0.95 -6.11
N ASP A 129 -15.41 0.86 -5.42
CA ASP A 129 -15.50 1.09 -3.97
C ASP A 129 -14.71 0.06 -3.14
N ASP A 130 -14.52 -1.12 -3.67
CA ASP A 130 -13.73 -2.20 -3.07
C ASP A 130 -12.23 -2.16 -3.45
N GLY A 131 -11.80 -1.14 -4.22
CA GLY A 131 -10.45 -1.06 -4.80
C GLY A 131 -9.46 -0.21 -4.02
N PHE A 132 -9.84 0.43 -2.91
CA PHE A 132 -8.93 1.32 -2.17
C PHE A 132 -9.15 1.32 -0.66
N VAL A 133 -8.14 1.78 0.06
CA VAL A 133 -8.14 2.02 1.51
C VAL A 133 -7.57 3.41 1.79
N LEU A 134 -7.78 3.94 2.99
CA LEU A 134 -7.22 5.22 3.41
C LEU A 134 -6.04 5.03 4.35
N GLU A 135 -5.08 5.93 4.25
CA GLU A 135 -3.88 5.95 5.07
C GLU A 135 -3.36 7.37 5.30
N THR A 136 -2.32 7.53 6.09
CA THR A 136 -1.67 8.82 6.33
C THR A 136 -0.18 8.83 6.04
N ASP A 137 0.48 7.69 6.20
CA ASP A 137 1.94 7.54 6.23
C ASP A 137 2.61 8.39 7.34
N SER A 138 1.88 8.61 8.44
CA SER A 138 2.43 9.38 9.56
C SER A 138 3.68 8.71 10.16
N PRO A 139 4.71 9.49 10.49
CA PRO A 139 4.76 10.96 10.62
C PRO A 139 5.09 11.72 9.33
N ASP A 140 5.25 11.02 8.23
CA ASP A 140 5.63 11.54 6.92
C ASP A 140 4.42 11.94 6.06
N MET A 141 4.67 12.35 4.83
CA MET A 141 3.68 12.68 3.80
C MET A 141 2.55 13.64 4.25
N PRO A 142 2.87 14.85 4.75
CA PRO A 142 1.85 15.78 5.22
C PRO A 142 0.86 16.15 4.11
N LEU A 143 -0.40 16.33 4.50
CA LEU A 143 -1.48 16.74 3.62
C LEU A 143 -1.28 18.18 3.10
N CYS A 144 -2.00 18.54 2.03
CA CYS A 144 -2.09 19.91 1.57
C CYS A 144 -2.57 20.85 2.69
N GLY A 145 -1.85 21.94 2.91
CA GLY A 145 -2.05 22.88 4.02
C GLY A 145 -1.30 22.51 5.32
N PHE A 146 -0.62 21.38 5.36
CA PHE A 146 0.18 20.93 6.51
C PHE A 146 1.66 20.71 6.16
N GLN A 147 2.13 21.25 5.04
CA GLN A 147 3.52 21.11 4.61
C GLN A 147 4.48 21.65 5.68
N GLY A 148 5.58 20.92 5.92
CA GLY A 148 6.55 21.27 6.96
C GLY A 148 6.12 20.92 8.38
N GLN A 149 4.95 20.34 8.56
CA GLN A 149 4.49 19.82 9.86
C GLN A 149 4.58 18.30 9.87
N ARG A 150 4.82 17.74 11.05
CA ARG A 150 4.70 16.30 11.27
C ARG A 150 3.27 15.85 10.95
N ASN A 151 3.12 14.78 10.17
CA ASN A 151 1.82 14.20 9.90
C ASN A 151 1.30 13.38 11.11
N GLU A 152 -0.01 13.16 11.18
CA GLU A 152 -0.69 12.49 12.29
C GLU A 152 -1.76 11.53 11.78
N PRO A 153 -1.98 10.36 12.44
CA PRO A 153 -3.00 9.39 12.03
C PRO A 153 -4.42 9.98 11.96
N SER A 154 -4.75 10.92 12.83
CA SER A 154 -6.05 11.62 12.86
C SER A 154 -6.39 12.35 11.55
N ARG A 155 -5.37 12.69 10.76
CA ARG A 155 -5.54 13.38 9.47
C ARG A 155 -6.12 12.49 8.37
N VAL A 156 -6.27 11.19 8.58
CA VAL A 156 -6.99 10.30 7.67
C VAL A 156 -8.42 10.79 7.41
N ALA A 157 -9.06 11.44 8.39
CA ALA A 157 -10.38 12.04 8.23
C ALA A 157 -10.42 13.12 7.12
N LYS A 158 -9.33 13.89 6.97
CA LYS A 158 -9.21 14.89 5.88
C LYS A 158 -8.95 14.23 4.51
N VAL A 159 -8.26 13.10 4.49
CA VAL A 159 -8.13 12.31 3.27
C VAL A 159 -9.51 11.79 2.84
N ALA A 160 -10.29 11.27 3.80
CA ALA A 160 -11.66 10.81 3.56
C ALA A 160 -12.56 11.94 2.98
N ASP A 161 -12.45 13.17 3.50
CA ASP A 161 -13.20 14.32 2.98
C ASP A 161 -12.90 14.58 1.50
N VAL A 162 -11.61 14.60 1.14
CA VAL A 162 -11.20 14.85 -0.25
C VAL A 162 -11.62 13.70 -1.17
N VAL A 163 -11.51 12.46 -0.72
CA VAL A 163 -11.93 11.29 -1.50
C VAL A 163 -13.46 11.32 -1.69
N ALA A 164 -14.22 11.66 -0.66
CA ALA A 164 -15.67 11.81 -0.74
C ALA A 164 -16.09 12.88 -1.76
N GLU A 165 -15.43 14.05 -1.74
CA GLU A 165 -15.65 15.11 -2.73
C GLU A 165 -15.40 14.62 -4.16
N LEU A 166 -14.24 13.98 -4.40
CA LEU A 166 -13.86 13.48 -5.72
C LEU A 166 -14.82 12.43 -6.29
N ARG A 167 -15.43 11.65 -5.42
CA ARG A 167 -16.33 10.56 -5.77
C ARG A 167 -17.80 10.93 -5.71
N ALA A 168 -18.14 12.20 -5.41
CA ALA A 168 -19.50 12.67 -5.15
C ALA A 168 -20.25 11.77 -4.14
N SER A 169 -19.56 11.36 -3.07
CA SER A 169 -20.02 10.46 -2.01
C SER A 169 -19.97 11.15 -0.64
N SER A 170 -20.51 10.52 0.39
CA SER A 170 -20.36 11.02 1.75
C SER A 170 -19.08 10.51 2.42
N ARG A 171 -18.54 11.27 3.40
CA ARG A 171 -17.43 10.78 4.24
C ARG A 171 -17.80 9.47 4.94
N HIS A 172 -19.05 9.32 5.34
CA HIS A 172 -19.52 8.10 6.00
C HIS A 172 -19.40 6.88 5.09
N ASP A 173 -19.86 6.98 3.84
CA ASP A 173 -19.78 5.89 2.86
C ASP A 173 -18.32 5.53 2.54
N ILE A 174 -17.46 6.55 2.37
CA ILE A 174 -16.02 6.33 2.19
C ILE A 174 -15.41 5.60 3.39
N ALA A 175 -15.73 6.03 4.61
CA ALA A 175 -15.22 5.38 5.82
C ALA A 175 -15.71 3.93 5.93
N LEU A 176 -16.97 3.68 5.62
CA LEU A 176 -17.56 2.34 5.66
C LEU A 176 -16.92 1.41 4.63
N SER A 177 -16.84 1.83 3.36
CA SER A 177 -16.27 1.01 2.28
C SER A 177 -14.78 0.71 2.54
N THR A 178 -13.99 1.72 2.93
CA THR A 178 -12.55 1.53 3.17
C THR A 178 -12.26 0.70 4.41
N THR A 179 -13.08 0.80 5.46
CA THR A 179 -12.99 -0.09 6.63
C THR A 179 -13.28 -1.53 6.22
N THR A 180 -14.34 -1.78 5.46
CA THR A 180 -14.69 -3.09 4.93
C THR A 180 -13.54 -3.66 4.07
N ASN A 181 -12.91 -2.82 3.25
CA ASN A 181 -11.77 -3.24 2.43
C ASN A 181 -10.57 -3.66 3.26
N VAL A 182 -10.21 -2.90 4.31
CA VAL A 182 -9.13 -3.28 5.23
C VAL A 182 -9.46 -4.61 5.92
N GLN A 183 -10.66 -4.76 6.45
CA GLN A 183 -11.10 -6.01 7.10
C GLN A 183 -11.00 -7.20 6.14
N ARG A 184 -11.43 -7.05 4.89
CA ARG A 184 -11.37 -8.08 3.85
C ARG A 184 -9.92 -8.45 3.52
N ILE A 185 -9.06 -7.46 3.25
CA ILE A 185 -7.67 -7.69 2.84
C ILE A 185 -6.85 -8.30 3.98
N LEU A 186 -6.97 -7.76 5.18
CA LEU A 186 -6.20 -8.22 6.36
C LEU A 186 -6.90 -9.33 7.15
N GLN A 187 -8.11 -9.75 6.74
CA GLN A 187 -8.96 -10.76 7.42
C GLN A 187 -9.17 -10.46 8.92
N LEU A 188 -9.44 -9.22 9.22
CA LEU A 188 -9.73 -8.82 10.60
C LEU A 188 -11.16 -9.23 10.97
N ASN A 189 -11.28 -10.09 11.97
CA ASN A 189 -12.57 -10.40 12.59
C ASN A 189 -12.88 -9.33 13.66
N VAL A 190 -13.55 -8.25 13.26
CA VAL A 190 -13.96 -7.16 14.14
C VAL A 190 -15.47 -7.03 14.12
#